data_989454b3efe9364bb356c2d94a0e0bdc
#
_entry.id   989454b3efe9364bb356c2d94a0e0bdc
#
_cell.length_a   1.000
_cell.length_b   1.000
_cell.length_c   1.000
_cell.angle_alpha   90.00
_cell.angle_beta   90.00
_cell.angle_gamma   90.00
#
_symmetry.space_group_name_H-M   'P 1'
#
loop_
_entity.id
_entity.type
_entity.pdbx_description
1 polymer ?
#
loop_
_entity_poly.entity_id
_entity_poly.type
_entity_poly.pdbx_seq_one_letter_code
_entity_poly.pdbx_strand_id
1 'polypeptide(L)'
;IAQRVGSILEEPRQRGLAHFLEHMAFNGTKHFQGKGNSLGIVPWCETIGVKFGTNLNAYTSVDQTVYNISAVPVKREGIIDSTLLILHDWSHFLLLNDDEIDKERGVIHEEWRTRRAGMAIQRMMERVMPTIYKGTKYEDCLPIGSMDIVDNFPYKDLRDYYQKWYRPDLQAIIIVGDIDVDKIEQKIRHTFADIPKPEDPAERIYYPVP
;
A
#
# COMPACT_ATOMS: atom_id res chain seq x y z
N ILE A 1 3.40 2.46 -8.57
CA ILE A 1 2.64 1.22 -8.76
C ILE A 1 1.23 1.40 -8.22
N ALA A 2 0.24 0.99 -8.96
CA ALA A 2 -1.16 1.04 -8.57
C ALA A 2 -1.70 -0.38 -8.35
N GLN A 3 -2.36 -0.58 -7.21
CA GLN A 3 -3.06 -1.81 -6.84
C GLN A 3 -4.57 -1.56 -7.00
N ARG A 4 -5.28 -2.40 -7.72
CA ARG A 4 -6.76 -2.38 -7.76
C ARG A 4 -7.34 -3.03 -6.49
N VAL A 5 -6.81 -2.64 -5.35
CA VAL A 5 -7.03 -3.20 -4.02
C VAL A 5 -7.22 -2.06 -3.05
N GLY A 6 -8.33 -2.05 -2.34
CA GLY A 6 -8.67 -1.01 -1.37
C GLY A 6 -9.62 -1.54 -0.30
N SER A 7 -10.13 -0.66 0.54
CA SER A 7 -10.95 -1.04 1.70
C SER A 7 -12.26 -1.77 1.35
N ILE A 8 -12.75 -1.65 0.12
CA ILE A 8 -13.94 -2.39 -0.35
C ILE A 8 -13.76 -3.90 -0.34
N LEU A 9 -12.52 -4.39 -0.41
CA LEU A 9 -12.18 -5.81 -0.44
C LEU A 9 -11.99 -6.41 0.95
N GLU A 10 -12.05 -5.59 1.99
CA GLU A 10 -11.93 -6.03 3.37
C GLU A 10 -13.15 -6.85 3.81
N GLU A 11 -12.89 -7.90 4.56
CA GLU A 11 -13.91 -8.60 5.35
C GLU A 11 -14.24 -7.76 6.60
N PRO A 12 -15.40 -7.96 7.25
CA PRO A 12 -15.76 -7.17 8.45
C PRO A 12 -14.68 -7.17 9.55
N ARG A 13 -13.94 -8.27 9.71
CA ARG A 13 -12.83 -8.40 10.67
C ARG A 13 -11.53 -7.75 10.21
N GLN A 14 -11.48 -7.27 8.96
CA GLN A 14 -10.30 -6.69 8.32
C GLN A 14 -10.42 -5.17 8.10
N ARG A 15 -11.42 -4.52 8.65
CA ARG A 15 -11.69 -3.09 8.41
C ARG A 15 -10.52 -2.21 8.88
N GLY A 16 -9.84 -1.61 7.91
CA GLY A 16 -8.64 -0.78 8.09
C GLY A 16 -7.35 -1.46 7.64
N LEU A 17 -7.38 -2.75 7.26
CA LEU A 17 -6.18 -3.49 6.89
C LEU A 17 -5.63 -3.12 5.51
N ALA A 18 -6.44 -2.60 4.59
CA ALA A 18 -5.95 -2.05 3.33
C ALA A 18 -5.03 -0.85 3.56
N HIS A 19 -5.42 0.08 4.41
CA HIS A 19 -4.63 1.23 4.81
C HIS A 19 -3.44 0.83 5.69
N PHE A 20 -3.65 -0.10 6.62
CA PHE A 20 -2.57 -0.66 7.43
C PHE A 20 -1.46 -1.27 6.56
N LEU A 21 -1.84 -1.99 5.51
CA LEU A 21 -0.91 -2.61 4.57
C LEU A 21 -0.12 -1.56 3.77
N GLU A 22 -0.74 -0.43 3.43
CA GLU A 22 -0.05 0.71 2.82
C GLU A 22 1.10 1.19 3.70
N HIS A 23 0.87 1.41 4.99
CA HIS A 23 1.90 1.79 5.94
C HIS A 23 3.02 0.74 6.04
N MET A 24 2.65 -0.53 6.12
CA MET A 24 3.62 -1.64 6.20
C MET A 24 4.53 -1.73 4.98
N ALA A 25 4.15 -1.18 3.83
CA ALA A 25 4.99 -1.13 2.64
C ALA A 25 6.28 -0.30 2.84
N PHE A 26 6.32 0.56 3.86
CA PHE A 26 7.51 1.34 4.23
C PHE A 26 8.31 0.72 5.38
N ASN A 27 7.77 -0.30 6.05
CA ASN A 27 8.30 -0.88 7.30
C ASN A 27 9.10 -2.18 7.08
N GLY A 28 9.60 -2.40 5.87
CA GLY A 28 10.49 -3.51 5.53
C GLY A 28 9.96 -4.38 4.40
N THR A 29 10.85 -4.58 3.43
CA THR A 29 10.61 -5.42 2.27
C THR A 29 11.79 -6.37 2.06
N LYS A 30 11.67 -7.30 1.12
CA LYS A 30 12.69 -8.32 0.83
C LYS A 30 14.09 -7.72 0.64
N HIS A 31 14.21 -6.64 -0.12
CA HIS A 31 15.50 -6.04 -0.44
C HIS A 31 15.80 -4.78 0.40
N PHE A 32 14.78 -4.14 0.99
CA PHE A 32 14.90 -2.92 1.80
C PHE A 32 14.37 -3.18 3.21
N GLN A 33 15.14 -3.91 4.00
CA GLN A 33 14.67 -4.43 5.29
C GLN A 33 14.67 -3.39 6.42
N GLY A 34 15.52 -2.34 6.32
CA GLY A 34 15.66 -1.35 7.39
C GLY A 34 16.32 -1.88 8.66
N LYS A 35 16.96 -3.05 8.59
CA LYS A 35 17.64 -3.74 9.73
C LYS A 35 19.05 -4.17 9.35
N GLY A 36 19.95 -4.16 10.33
CA GLY A 36 21.36 -4.50 10.12
C GLY A 36 22.02 -3.52 9.14
N ASN A 37 22.66 -4.06 8.10
CA ASN A 37 23.32 -3.27 7.06
C ASN A 37 22.39 -2.92 5.86
N SER A 38 21.12 -3.34 5.88
CA SER A 38 20.14 -3.05 4.83
C SER A 38 19.38 -1.77 5.14
N LEU A 39 19.46 -0.80 4.23
CA LEU A 39 18.63 0.40 4.32
C LEU A 39 17.15 0.04 4.09
N GLY A 40 16.26 0.72 4.79
CA GLY A 40 14.85 0.74 4.44
C GLY A 40 14.59 1.61 3.20
N ILE A 41 13.38 1.51 2.65
CA ILE A 41 12.98 2.28 1.46
C ILE A 41 13.16 3.78 1.68
N VAL A 42 12.66 4.31 2.80
CA VAL A 42 12.71 5.76 3.10
C VAL A 42 14.16 6.26 3.18
N PRO A 43 15.04 5.70 4.03
CA PRO A 43 16.44 6.11 4.08
C PRO A 43 17.16 5.96 2.74
N TRP A 44 16.88 4.89 1.98
CA TRP A 44 17.48 4.71 0.66
C TRP A 44 17.06 5.85 -0.30
N CYS A 45 15.76 6.15 -0.37
CA CYS A 45 15.24 7.24 -1.19
C CYS A 45 15.87 8.59 -0.83
N GLU A 46 16.08 8.86 0.44
CA GLU A 46 16.73 10.10 0.92
C GLU A 46 18.18 10.21 0.42
N THR A 47 18.93 9.11 0.28
CA THR A 47 20.29 9.13 -0.28
C THR A 47 20.37 9.62 -1.71
N ILE A 48 19.26 9.53 -2.45
CA ILE A 48 19.16 10.00 -3.85
C ILE A 48 18.40 11.31 -3.99
N GLY A 49 18.02 11.94 -2.87
CA GLY A 49 17.32 13.22 -2.84
C GLY A 49 15.78 13.12 -2.95
N VAL A 50 15.23 11.92 -2.93
CA VAL A 50 13.78 11.67 -2.93
C VAL A 50 13.29 11.73 -1.48
N LYS A 51 12.44 12.71 -1.15
CA LYS A 51 11.99 12.99 0.22
C LYS A 51 10.64 12.31 0.51
N PHE A 52 10.55 11.66 1.66
CA PHE A 52 9.29 11.11 2.17
C PHE A 52 8.23 12.21 2.39
N GLY A 53 6.99 11.92 2.08
CA GLY A 53 5.87 12.87 2.16
C GLY A 53 5.80 13.88 1.01
N THR A 54 6.89 14.08 0.25
CA THR A 54 6.93 15.01 -0.89
C THR A 54 7.05 14.25 -2.22
N ASN A 55 8.05 13.40 -2.34
CA ASN A 55 8.37 12.68 -3.57
C ASN A 55 8.12 11.17 -3.45
N LEU A 56 8.24 10.63 -2.26
CA LEU A 56 7.91 9.27 -1.89
C LEU A 56 6.62 9.32 -1.07
N ASN A 57 5.56 8.70 -1.57
CA ASN A 57 4.24 8.76 -0.94
C ASN A 57 3.37 7.57 -1.33
N ALA A 58 2.26 7.38 -0.61
CA ALA A 58 1.22 6.43 -0.96
C ALA A 58 -0.14 6.95 -0.53
N TYR A 59 -1.19 6.32 -1.02
CA TYR A 59 -2.55 6.51 -0.51
C TYR A 59 -3.40 5.28 -0.73
N THR A 60 -4.33 5.05 0.18
CA THR A 60 -5.36 4.02 0.08
C THR A 60 -6.73 4.68 -0.07
N SER A 61 -7.48 4.22 -1.04
CA SER A 61 -8.90 4.58 -1.22
C SER A 61 -9.80 3.35 -1.04
N VAL A 62 -11.07 3.53 -1.35
CA VAL A 62 -12.06 2.45 -1.28
C VAL A 62 -11.72 1.30 -2.24
N ASP A 63 -11.21 1.59 -3.42
CA ASP A 63 -11.03 0.63 -4.51
C ASP A 63 -9.59 0.45 -5.02
N GLN A 64 -8.66 1.25 -4.54
CA GLN A 64 -7.25 1.21 -4.95
C GLN A 64 -6.29 1.66 -3.87
N THR A 65 -5.05 1.16 -3.96
CA THR A 65 -3.89 1.64 -3.21
C THR A 65 -2.79 1.99 -4.20
N VAL A 66 -2.20 3.17 -4.07
CA VAL A 66 -1.16 3.65 -4.99
C VAL A 66 0.08 4.05 -4.21
N TYR A 67 1.22 3.57 -4.66
CA TYR A 67 2.54 3.97 -4.18
C TYR A 67 3.25 4.73 -5.29
N ASN A 68 3.85 5.85 -4.98
CA ASN A 68 4.54 6.67 -5.97
C ASN A 68 5.90 7.15 -5.48
N ILE A 69 6.84 7.18 -6.42
CA ILE A 69 8.16 7.78 -6.27
C ILE A 69 8.34 8.78 -7.40
N SER A 70 8.62 10.03 -7.07
CA SER A 70 8.84 11.10 -8.05
C SER A 70 10.20 11.75 -7.88
N ALA A 71 10.60 12.57 -8.85
CA ALA A 71 11.91 13.26 -8.86
C ALA A 71 13.12 12.31 -8.75
N VAL A 72 13.00 11.09 -9.30
CA VAL A 72 14.08 10.11 -9.33
C VAL A 72 15.18 10.62 -10.29
N PRO A 73 16.47 10.69 -9.87
CA PRO A 73 17.56 11.17 -10.71
C PRO A 73 17.98 10.12 -11.75
N VAL A 74 17.26 10.05 -12.86
CA VAL A 74 17.37 9.01 -13.90
C VAL A 74 18.73 8.95 -14.61
N LYS A 75 19.55 10.00 -14.52
CA LYS A 75 20.88 10.06 -15.15
C LYS A 75 21.98 9.36 -14.34
N ARG A 76 21.71 9.00 -13.08
CA ARG A 76 22.67 8.27 -12.23
C ARG A 76 22.50 6.77 -12.46
N GLU A 77 23.65 6.12 -12.72
CA GLU A 77 23.70 4.67 -12.93
C GLU A 77 23.12 3.90 -11.72
N GLY A 78 22.37 2.84 -11.99
CA GLY A 78 21.79 1.95 -10.98
C GLY A 78 20.55 2.50 -10.23
N ILE A 79 20.27 3.81 -10.30
CA ILE A 79 19.12 4.38 -9.56
C ILE A 79 17.79 3.88 -10.09
N ILE A 80 17.64 3.79 -11.40
CA ILE A 80 16.41 3.23 -12.01
C ILE A 80 16.21 1.79 -11.58
N ASP A 81 17.25 0.96 -11.61
CA ASP A 81 17.17 -0.45 -11.23
C ASP A 81 16.76 -0.62 -9.77
N SER A 82 17.36 0.15 -8.87
CA SER A 82 16.98 0.14 -7.45
C SER A 82 15.56 0.68 -7.23
N THR A 83 15.13 1.67 -8.00
CA THR A 83 13.75 2.18 -7.93
C THR A 83 12.74 1.14 -8.42
N LEU A 84 13.04 0.44 -9.53
CA LEU A 84 12.23 -0.68 -9.99
C LEU A 84 12.19 -1.81 -8.97
N LEU A 85 13.28 -2.06 -8.25
CA LEU A 85 13.33 -3.05 -7.18
C LEU A 85 12.44 -2.66 -5.98
N ILE A 86 12.29 -1.36 -5.68
CA ILE A 86 11.31 -0.90 -4.70
C ILE A 86 9.87 -1.21 -5.18
N LEU A 87 9.55 -0.89 -6.43
CA LEU A 87 8.23 -1.18 -6.99
C LEU A 87 7.95 -2.70 -7.00
N HIS A 88 8.96 -3.51 -7.31
CA HIS A 88 8.89 -4.96 -7.25
C HIS A 88 8.57 -5.46 -5.84
N ASP A 89 9.27 -4.93 -4.83
CA ASP A 89 9.04 -5.31 -3.45
C ASP A 89 7.64 -4.89 -2.96
N TRP A 90 7.17 -3.71 -3.32
CA TRP A 90 5.80 -3.28 -3.05
C TRP A 90 4.74 -4.13 -3.73
N SER A 91 5.09 -4.74 -4.86
CA SER A 91 4.19 -5.61 -5.60
C SER A 91 3.86 -6.90 -4.84
N HIS A 92 4.86 -7.58 -4.24
CA HIS A 92 4.63 -8.91 -3.66
C HIS A 92 5.58 -9.31 -2.51
N PHE A 93 6.50 -8.45 -2.08
CA PHE A 93 7.60 -8.86 -1.19
C PHE A 93 7.68 -8.03 0.10
N LEU A 94 6.53 -7.67 0.68
CA LEU A 94 6.46 -7.06 2.01
C LEU A 94 6.76 -8.11 3.09
N LEU A 95 7.52 -7.74 4.11
CA LEU A 95 7.92 -8.69 5.17
C LEU A 95 6.82 -8.90 6.20
N LEU A 96 6.03 -7.89 6.52
CA LEU A 96 4.94 -7.93 7.50
C LEU A 96 5.35 -8.58 8.83
N ASN A 97 6.48 -8.12 9.38
CA ASN A 97 7.01 -8.60 10.66
C ASN A 97 6.08 -8.21 11.81
N ASP A 98 5.87 -9.11 12.78
CA ASP A 98 4.96 -8.90 13.91
C ASP A 98 5.34 -7.66 14.74
N ASP A 99 6.64 -7.46 15.01
CA ASP A 99 7.16 -6.32 15.74
C ASP A 99 6.92 -4.98 15.04
N GLU A 100 6.97 -4.94 13.71
CA GLU A 100 6.65 -3.74 12.93
C GLU A 100 5.13 -3.51 12.85
N ILE A 101 4.33 -4.57 12.75
CA ILE A 101 2.87 -4.46 12.81
C ILE A 101 2.45 -3.85 14.15
N ASP A 102 2.99 -4.34 15.27
CA ASP A 102 2.62 -3.81 16.59
C ASP A 102 3.00 -2.34 16.78
N LYS A 103 4.14 -1.91 16.26
CA LYS A 103 4.51 -0.49 16.25
C LYS A 103 3.54 0.36 15.42
N GLU A 104 3.14 -0.15 14.26
CA GLU A 104 2.32 0.59 13.31
C GLU A 104 0.88 0.78 13.79
N ARG A 105 0.34 -0.11 14.66
CA ARG A 105 -0.98 0.08 15.30
C ARG A 105 -1.09 1.45 15.97
N GLY A 106 -0.08 1.83 16.75
CA GLY A 106 -0.05 3.12 17.43
C GLY A 106 0.03 4.31 16.47
N VAL A 107 0.75 4.16 15.35
CA VAL A 107 0.88 5.20 14.32
C VAL A 107 -0.48 5.47 13.65
N ILE A 108 -1.18 4.42 13.22
CA ILE A 108 -2.50 4.55 12.58
C ILE A 108 -3.55 5.07 13.57
N HIS A 109 -3.52 4.60 14.81
CA HIS A 109 -4.41 5.12 15.86
C HIS A 109 -4.19 6.63 16.07
N GLU A 110 -2.94 7.08 16.12
CA GLU A 110 -2.60 8.50 16.28
C GLU A 110 -3.00 9.32 15.02
N GLU A 111 -2.85 8.76 13.83
CA GLU A 111 -3.32 9.39 12.60
C GLU A 111 -4.85 9.58 12.63
N TRP A 112 -5.60 8.54 12.98
CA TRP A 112 -7.06 8.63 13.14
C TRP A 112 -7.42 9.71 14.17
N ARG A 113 -6.77 9.71 15.32
CA ARG A 113 -7.01 10.69 16.40
C ARG A 113 -6.76 12.10 15.92
N THR A 114 -5.64 12.34 15.24
CA THR A 114 -5.23 13.67 14.75
C THR A 114 -6.17 14.15 13.64
N ARG A 115 -6.51 13.31 12.67
CA ARG A 115 -7.46 13.64 11.60
C ARG A 115 -8.84 13.95 12.18
N ARG A 116 -9.32 13.13 13.10
CA ARG A 116 -10.62 13.32 13.74
C ARG A 116 -10.69 14.60 14.58
N ALA A 117 -9.63 14.94 15.29
CA ALA A 117 -9.54 16.19 16.06
C ALA A 117 -9.44 17.41 15.16
N GLY A 118 -8.57 17.38 14.15
CA GLY A 118 -8.26 18.52 13.28
C GLY A 118 -9.22 18.75 12.13
N MET A 119 -9.93 17.72 11.66
CA MET A 119 -10.75 17.79 10.45
C MET A 119 -12.24 17.50 10.73
N ALA A 120 -13.08 18.52 10.65
CA ALA A 120 -14.53 18.34 10.76
C ALA A 120 -15.09 17.41 9.70
N ILE A 121 -14.49 17.40 8.50
CA ILE A 121 -14.87 16.52 7.39
C ILE A 121 -14.72 15.05 7.76
N GLN A 122 -13.67 14.66 8.48
CA GLN A 122 -13.48 13.28 8.93
C GLN A 122 -14.63 12.83 9.84
N ARG A 123 -14.98 13.64 10.86
CA ARG A 123 -16.10 13.34 11.76
C ARG A 123 -17.44 13.29 11.05
N MET A 124 -17.60 14.11 10.01
CA MET A 124 -18.79 14.10 9.17
C MET A 124 -18.86 12.80 8.36
N MET A 125 -17.79 12.42 7.67
CA MET A 125 -17.75 11.22 6.85
C MET A 125 -18.02 9.95 7.66
N GLU A 126 -17.46 9.82 8.84
CA GLU A 126 -17.71 8.67 9.75
C GLU A 126 -19.20 8.48 10.09
N ARG A 127 -20.00 9.55 10.05
CA ARG A 127 -21.45 9.51 10.35
C ARG A 127 -22.32 9.45 9.10
N VAL A 128 -21.89 10.13 8.04
CA VAL A 128 -22.69 10.30 6.82
C VAL A 128 -22.58 9.08 5.92
N MET A 129 -21.37 8.54 5.74
CA MET A 129 -21.16 7.40 4.86
C MET A 129 -21.99 6.17 5.23
N PRO A 130 -22.06 5.71 6.49
CA PRO A 130 -22.93 4.60 6.87
C PRO A 130 -24.41 4.87 6.64
N THR A 131 -24.82 6.14 6.65
CA THR A 131 -26.23 6.52 6.41
C THR A 131 -26.56 6.52 4.93
N ILE A 132 -25.70 7.14 4.10
CA ILE A 132 -25.92 7.26 2.64
C ILE A 132 -25.83 5.89 1.98
N TYR A 133 -24.86 5.07 2.37
CA TYR A 133 -24.58 3.78 1.76
C TYR A 133 -25.17 2.58 2.52
N LYS A 134 -26.16 2.84 3.39
CA LYS A 134 -26.78 1.80 4.21
C LYS A 134 -27.27 0.62 3.39
N GLY A 135 -26.90 -0.57 3.81
CA GLY A 135 -27.26 -1.83 3.16
C GLY A 135 -26.40 -2.18 1.94
N THR A 136 -25.39 -1.39 1.64
CA THR A 136 -24.40 -1.70 0.58
C THR A 136 -23.04 -2.05 1.18
N LYS A 137 -22.16 -2.60 0.34
CA LYS A 137 -20.76 -2.87 0.77
C LYS A 137 -20.00 -1.59 1.14
N TYR A 138 -20.44 -0.43 0.67
CA TYR A 138 -19.80 0.88 0.94
C TYR A 138 -20.14 1.46 2.32
N GLU A 139 -21.10 0.90 3.02
CA GLU A 139 -21.56 1.39 4.34
C GLU A 139 -20.41 1.51 5.34
N ASP A 140 -19.50 0.54 5.34
CA ASP A 140 -18.43 0.37 6.33
C ASP A 140 -17.02 0.27 5.72
N CYS A 141 -16.76 0.91 4.58
CA CYS A 141 -15.49 0.77 3.88
C CYS A 141 -14.60 2.02 3.87
N LEU A 142 -14.71 2.90 4.87
CA LEU A 142 -13.73 3.98 5.03
C LEU A 142 -12.33 3.41 5.22
N PRO A 143 -11.30 3.85 4.46
CA PRO A 143 -9.95 3.27 4.52
C PRO A 143 -9.31 3.31 5.90
N ILE A 144 -9.60 4.34 6.71
CA ILE A 144 -9.08 4.41 8.09
C ILE A 144 -9.57 3.25 8.98
N GLY A 145 -10.68 2.61 8.61
CA GLY A 145 -11.23 1.43 9.25
C GLY A 145 -11.81 1.64 10.64
N SER A 146 -11.75 0.59 11.44
CA SER A 146 -12.20 0.54 12.84
C SER A 146 -10.99 0.42 13.75
N MET A 147 -10.85 1.33 14.71
CA MET A 147 -9.73 1.30 15.67
C MET A 147 -9.77 0.05 16.56
N ASP A 148 -10.95 -0.46 16.90
CA ASP A 148 -11.06 -1.73 17.63
C ASP A 148 -10.43 -2.91 16.86
N ILE A 149 -10.52 -2.88 15.53
CA ILE A 149 -9.87 -3.87 14.67
C ILE A 149 -8.39 -3.55 14.53
N VAL A 150 -8.03 -2.32 14.19
CA VAL A 150 -6.63 -1.89 14.01
C VAL A 150 -5.77 -2.21 15.22
N ASP A 151 -6.31 -1.99 16.43
CA ASP A 151 -5.58 -2.24 17.67
C ASP A 151 -5.44 -3.73 18.00
N ASN A 152 -6.34 -4.60 17.50
CA ASN A 152 -6.47 -5.98 18.01
C ASN A 152 -6.46 -7.09 16.93
N PHE A 153 -6.39 -6.78 15.63
CA PHE A 153 -6.44 -7.83 14.60
C PHE A 153 -5.28 -8.82 14.78
N PRO A 154 -5.51 -10.14 14.55
CA PRO A 154 -4.44 -11.12 14.48
C PRO A 154 -3.53 -10.84 13.28
N TYR A 155 -2.22 -10.96 13.42
CA TYR A 155 -1.23 -10.77 12.32
C TYR A 155 -1.60 -11.55 11.05
N LYS A 156 -2.19 -12.74 11.24
CA LYS A 156 -2.66 -13.58 10.15
C LYS A 156 -3.68 -12.86 9.26
N ASP A 157 -4.57 -12.05 9.81
CA ASP A 157 -5.61 -11.37 9.04
C ASP A 157 -5.04 -10.36 8.04
N LEU A 158 -3.96 -9.66 8.42
CA LEU A 158 -3.23 -8.76 7.53
C LEU A 158 -2.50 -9.56 6.43
N ARG A 159 -1.84 -10.66 6.80
CA ARG A 159 -1.14 -11.53 5.85
C ARG A 159 -2.12 -12.22 4.90
N ASP A 160 -3.27 -12.66 5.37
CA ASP A 160 -4.33 -13.25 4.53
C ASP A 160 -4.85 -12.23 3.51
N TYR A 161 -5.09 -10.98 3.94
CA TYR A 161 -5.50 -9.90 3.07
C TYR A 161 -4.44 -9.62 1.99
N TYR A 162 -3.17 -9.53 2.39
CA TYR A 162 -2.04 -9.32 1.50
C TYR A 162 -1.91 -10.45 0.46
N GLN A 163 -1.86 -11.70 0.90
CA GLN A 163 -1.72 -12.86 0.02
C GLN A 163 -2.90 -13.01 -0.95
N LYS A 164 -4.10 -12.66 -0.50
CA LYS A 164 -5.32 -12.75 -1.33
C LYS A 164 -5.34 -11.68 -2.43
N TRP A 165 -4.87 -10.47 -2.17
CA TRP A 165 -5.15 -9.33 -3.02
C TRP A 165 -3.92 -8.70 -3.69
N TYR A 166 -2.71 -8.79 -3.12
CA TYR A 166 -1.48 -8.23 -3.72
C TYR A 166 -0.89 -9.21 -4.73
N ARG A 167 -1.43 -9.18 -5.93
CA ARG A 167 -1.10 -10.11 -7.01
C ARG A 167 -1.07 -9.42 -8.37
N PRO A 168 -0.27 -9.93 -9.34
CA PRO A 168 0.05 -9.21 -10.57
C PRO A 168 -1.15 -8.88 -11.47
N ASP A 169 -2.24 -9.66 -11.43
CA ASP A 169 -3.45 -9.41 -12.22
C ASP A 169 -4.28 -8.21 -11.72
N LEU A 170 -4.00 -7.72 -10.51
CA LEU A 170 -4.63 -6.53 -9.93
C LEU A 170 -3.68 -5.33 -9.85
N GLN A 171 -2.51 -5.38 -10.53
CA GLN A 171 -1.48 -4.36 -10.43
C GLN A 171 -1.21 -3.68 -11.77
N ALA A 172 -0.77 -2.42 -11.71
CA ALA A 172 -0.24 -1.68 -12.84
C ALA A 172 1.04 -0.95 -12.43
N ILE A 173 2.08 -1.06 -13.28
CA ILE A 173 3.32 -0.30 -13.15
C ILE A 173 3.23 0.87 -14.14
N ILE A 174 3.44 2.08 -13.67
CA ILE A 174 3.37 3.30 -14.48
C ILE A 174 4.68 4.05 -14.29
N ILE A 175 5.44 4.22 -15.38
CA ILE A 175 6.71 4.95 -15.39
C ILE A 175 6.58 6.13 -16.36
N VAL A 176 6.89 7.33 -15.88
CA VAL A 176 6.83 8.55 -16.67
C VAL A 176 8.09 9.38 -16.44
N GLY A 177 8.75 9.81 -17.50
CA GLY A 177 9.96 10.65 -17.39
C GLY A 177 10.79 10.68 -18.66
N ASP A 178 11.99 11.25 -18.57
CA ASP A 178 13.01 11.27 -19.62
C ASP A 178 13.75 9.92 -19.63
N ILE A 179 13.13 8.91 -20.26
CA ILE A 179 13.57 7.51 -20.24
C ILE A 179 13.49 6.89 -21.64
N ASP A 180 14.30 5.88 -21.87
CA ASP A 180 14.18 4.97 -23.01
C ASP A 180 13.11 3.90 -22.68
N VAL A 181 11.96 4.01 -23.33
CA VAL A 181 10.78 3.16 -23.03
C VAL A 181 11.09 1.69 -23.23
N ASP A 182 11.77 1.32 -24.32
CA ASP A 182 12.06 -0.09 -24.65
C ASP A 182 13.00 -0.71 -23.62
N LYS A 183 14.01 0.04 -23.17
CA LYS A 183 14.91 -0.42 -22.11
C LYS A 183 14.20 -0.57 -20.76
N ILE A 184 13.33 0.39 -20.42
CA ILE A 184 12.58 0.32 -19.17
C ILE A 184 11.59 -0.85 -19.20
N GLU A 185 10.91 -1.10 -20.32
CA GLU A 185 10.04 -2.27 -20.47
C GLU A 185 10.80 -3.58 -20.26
N GLN A 186 11.98 -3.71 -20.86
CA GLN A 186 12.84 -4.90 -20.69
C GLN A 186 13.26 -5.08 -19.22
N LYS A 187 13.64 -3.98 -18.53
CA LYS A 187 13.98 -4.02 -17.12
C LYS A 187 12.80 -4.45 -16.25
N ILE A 188 11.60 -3.91 -16.51
CA ILE A 188 10.38 -4.31 -15.80
C ILE A 188 10.10 -5.80 -16.02
N ARG A 189 10.12 -6.28 -17.27
CA ARG A 189 9.91 -7.70 -17.57
C ARG A 189 10.90 -8.61 -16.83
N HIS A 190 12.16 -8.20 -16.74
CA HIS A 190 13.18 -8.96 -16.02
C HIS A 190 12.96 -8.91 -14.49
N THR A 191 12.78 -7.72 -13.93
CA THR A 191 12.69 -7.51 -12.49
C THR A 191 11.43 -8.15 -11.87
N PHE A 192 10.31 -8.14 -12.61
CA PHE A 192 9.02 -8.66 -12.11
C PHE A 192 8.72 -10.10 -12.55
N ALA A 193 9.67 -10.77 -13.20
CA ALA A 193 9.46 -12.13 -13.74
C ALA A 193 9.26 -13.21 -12.66
N ASP A 194 9.75 -12.99 -11.46
CA ASP A 194 9.69 -13.92 -10.32
C ASP A 194 8.40 -13.80 -9.50
N ILE A 195 7.53 -12.83 -9.82
CA ILE A 195 6.28 -12.65 -9.08
C ILE A 195 5.30 -13.78 -9.46
N PRO A 196 4.85 -14.59 -8.49
CA PRO A 196 4.00 -15.71 -8.80
C PRO A 196 2.59 -15.25 -9.19
N LYS A 197 2.01 -15.91 -10.20
CA LYS A 197 0.59 -15.84 -10.48
C LYS A 197 -0.15 -16.85 -9.60
N PRO A 198 -1.22 -16.46 -8.91
CA PRO A 198 -2.05 -17.43 -8.20
C PRO A 198 -2.73 -18.39 -9.20
N GLU A 199 -2.79 -19.67 -8.87
CA GLU A 199 -3.43 -20.69 -9.71
C GLU A 199 -4.95 -20.53 -9.74
N ASP A 200 -5.55 -20.20 -8.60
CA ASP A 200 -7.00 -19.96 -8.43
C ASP A 200 -7.24 -18.62 -7.72
N PRO A 201 -7.14 -17.50 -8.46
CA PRO A 201 -7.25 -16.19 -7.85
C PRO A 201 -8.69 -15.88 -7.43
N ALA A 202 -8.86 -15.38 -6.21
CA ALA A 202 -10.15 -14.88 -5.74
C ALA A 202 -10.66 -13.78 -6.70
N GLU A 203 -11.91 -13.89 -7.13
CA GLU A 203 -12.52 -12.90 -8.01
C GLU A 203 -12.62 -11.54 -7.31
N ARG A 204 -12.21 -10.48 -8.02
CA ARG A 204 -12.43 -9.10 -7.55
C ARG A 204 -13.84 -8.67 -7.92
N ILE A 205 -14.72 -8.70 -6.94
CA ILE A 205 -16.11 -8.29 -7.10
C ILE A 205 -16.21 -6.77 -7.21
N TYR A 206 -17.00 -6.30 -8.19
CA TYR A 206 -17.39 -4.91 -8.34
C TYR A 206 -18.79 -4.73 -7.75
N TYR A 207 -18.84 -4.07 -6.61
CA TYR A 207 -20.11 -3.83 -5.94
C TYR A 207 -20.86 -2.68 -6.61
N PRO A 208 -22.18 -2.79 -6.81
CA PRO A 208 -22.97 -1.69 -7.34
C PRO A 208 -22.98 -0.50 -6.38
N VAL A 209 -22.90 0.69 -6.93
CA VAL A 209 -23.14 1.94 -6.21
C VAL A 209 -24.63 2.23 -6.30
N PRO A 210 -25.30 2.56 -5.16
CA PRO A 210 -26.72 2.86 -5.16
C PRO A 210 -27.05 4.17 -5.88
#